data_d4c66947e6c408b7656358a870d05b73
#
_entry.id   d4c66947e6c408b7656358a870d05b73
#
_cell.length_a   1.000
_cell.length_b   1.000
_cell.length_c   1.000
_cell.angle_alpha   90.00
_cell.angle_beta   90.00
_cell.angle_gamma   90.00
#
_symmetry.space_group_name_H-M   'P 1'
#
loop_
_entity.id
_entity.type
_entity.pdbx_description
1 polymer ?
#
loop_
_entity_poly.entity_id
_entity_poly.type
_entity_poly.pdbx_seq_one_letter_code
_entity_poly.pdbx_strand_id
1 'polypeptide(L)'
;MITRRAATAGLLGMTASATGVARAASPAWNVPAEGVGNRIKHISWSDQGGRLDGVQIMHNRNHLYIGHQFTDGFSVMDASDPRALKPAKYILTAPNTSTHHLQVANDILLVAEGANVMAMQTYDDARSYFENTLADSITKKVPFRAGLSVWDIKTDPKDPRQIAFLQMPGFGINRLWWTGGRYAYVAAHFDGFTDHILGIVDLQNITKPELVSRAWLPGMNRAAKEPNATPRGKRYALHHMIVAGSRGYGAWRDGGFTIHDISDAARPKLLSHINWTPPFAGGTHTPLPLPGRKLVLVAEESNAEKCEKGMFYTWIVDVRNDANPLPIGALPTPNDRNYCAMGNFGPHNLHENRPGSYQSETTIFATYHNAGLRVFDIKDQFAPKEIAFWVPPAPSRLIDTHSGVALAPQSCDCYVRPDGLIYVTDWNAGMHVLQYEG
;
A
#
# COMPACT_ATOMS: atom_id res chain seq x y z
N MET A 1 -49.76 -62.32 20.57
CA MET A 1 -48.77 -62.73 21.59
C MET A 1 -47.46 -62.95 20.85
N ILE A 2 -46.55 -62.04 20.90
CA ILE A 2 -45.22 -62.18 20.33
C ILE A 2 -44.20 -61.68 21.36
N THR A 3 -43.41 -62.59 21.83
CA THR A 3 -42.40 -62.40 22.89
C THR A 3 -41.17 -61.63 22.43
N ARG A 4 -40.76 -60.67 23.25
CA ARG A 4 -39.50 -59.91 23.08
C ARG A 4 -38.29 -60.76 23.46
N ARG A 5 -37.32 -60.94 22.57
CA ARG A 5 -36.00 -61.43 22.94
C ARG A 5 -35.09 -60.22 23.15
N ALA A 6 -34.48 -60.10 24.30
CA ALA A 6 -33.42 -59.14 24.61
C ALA A 6 -32.11 -59.65 24.02
N ALA A 7 -31.45 -58.73 23.24
CA ALA A 7 -30.07 -58.92 22.77
C ALA A 7 -29.16 -58.06 23.64
N THR A 8 -28.29 -58.68 24.40
CA THR A 8 -27.21 -58.07 25.16
C THR A 8 -26.06 -57.72 24.18
N ALA A 9 -25.83 -56.46 23.92
CA ALA A 9 -24.66 -56.01 23.19
C ALA A 9 -23.51 -55.69 24.18
N GLY A 10 -22.42 -56.42 24.07
CA GLY A 10 -21.21 -56.15 24.84
C GLY A 10 -20.49 -54.93 24.29
N LEU A 11 -20.27 -53.91 25.15
CA LEU A 11 -19.40 -52.80 24.87
C LEU A 11 -17.92 -53.25 24.97
N LEU A 12 -17.26 -53.39 23.86
CA LEU A 12 -15.80 -53.39 23.80
C LEU A 12 -15.32 -51.92 23.88
N GLY A 13 -14.78 -51.55 25.04
CA GLY A 13 -14.13 -50.24 25.21
C GLY A 13 -12.81 -50.18 24.41
N MET A 14 -12.79 -49.48 23.30
CA MET A 14 -11.57 -49.05 22.68
C MET A 14 -11.09 -47.77 23.36
N THR A 15 -10.06 -47.88 24.19
CA THR A 15 -9.29 -46.72 24.66
C THR A 15 -8.46 -46.20 23.52
N ALA A 16 -8.93 -45.16 22.85
CA ALA A 16 -8.11 -44.40 21.90
C ALA A 16 -7.09 -43.61 22.72
N SER A 17 -5.85 -44.06 22.71
CA SER A 17 -4.72 -43.27 23.18
C SER A 17 -4.52 -42.12 22.19
N ALA A 18 -5.01 -40.95 22.57
CA ALA A 18 -4.68 -39.71 21.85
C ALA A 18 -3.21 -39.42 22.08
N THR A 19 -2.35 -39.85 21.17
CA THR A 19 -0.98 -39.33 21.04
C THR A 19 -1.13 -37.89 20.58
N GLY A 20 -1.21 -36.96 21.53
CA GLY A 20 -1.11 -35.53 21.25
C GLY A 20 0.25 -35.30 20.59
N VAL A 21 0.26 -35.07 19.27
CA VAL A 21 1.40 -34.47 18.61
C VAL A 21 1.59 -33.10 19.25
N ALA A 22 2.56 -33.00 20.14
CA ALA A 22 2.98 -31.72 20.69
C ALA A 22 3.38 -30.84 19.50
N ARG A 23 2.52 -29.91 19.14
CA ARG A 23 2.83 -28.88 18.17
C ARG A 23 3.98 -28.10 18.76
N ALA A 24 5.18 -28.22 18.19
CA ALA A 24 6.32 -27.43 18.61
C ALA A 24 5.85 -25.98 18.67
N ALA A 25 6.00 -25.33 19.80
CA ALA A 25 5.68 -23.92 19.94
C ALA A 25 6.51 -23.20 18.90
N SER A 26 5.84 -22.45 18.01
CA SER A 26 6.54 -21.62 17.05
C SER A 26 7.53 -20.73 17.81
N PRO A 27 8.79 -20.62 17.37
CA PRO A 27 9.75 -19.78 18.08
C PRO A 27 9.18 -18.39 18.26
N ALA A 28 9.32 -17.84 19.46
CA ALA A 28 8.88 -16.49 19.75
C ALA A 28 9.59 -15.53 18.75
N TRP A 29 8.81 -14.62 18.11
CA TRP A 29 9.40 -13.60 17.28
C TRP A 29 10.01 -12.52 18.20
N ASN A 30 11.31 -12.40 18.16
CA ASN A 30 12.00 -11.29 18.80
C ASN A 30 12.40 -10.31 17.70
N VAL A 31 11.91 -9.08 17.77
CA VAL A 31 12.40 -8.00 16.92
C VAL A 31 13.90 -7.90 17.16
N PRO A 32 14.76 -7.93 16.12
CA PRO A 32 16.19 -7.89 16.33
C PRO A 32 16.61 -6.59 17.03
N ALA A 33 17.56 -6.67 17.95
CA ALA A 33 18.13 -5.48 18.60
C ALA A 33 18.87 -4.60 17.59
N GLU A 34 19.39 -5.22 16.53
CA GLU A 34 20.03 -4.56 15.39
C GLU A 34 19.33 -5.02 14.11
N GLY A 35 19.39 -4.19 13.05
CA GLY A 35 18.85 -4.57 11.75
C GLY A 35 19.52 -5.83 11.21
N VAL A 36 18.76 -6.74 10.62
CA VAL A 36 19.26 -8.00 10.07
C VAL A 36 18.98 -8.04 8.58
N GLY A 37 20.02 -8.34 7.80
CA GLY A 37 19.92 -8.37 6.34
C GLY A 37 20.77 -9.44 5.68
N ASN A 38 20.44 -9.70 4.42
CA ASN A 38 21.22 -10.52 3.50
C ASN A 38 21.28 -9.80 2.15
N ARG A 39 22.50 -9.55 1.63
CA ARG A 39 22.78 -8.79 0.39
C ARG A 39 22.18 -7.38 0.36
N ILE A 40 21.85 -6.83 1.52
CA ILE A 40 21.46 -5.44 1.74
C ILE A 40 22.24 -4.91 2.92
N LYS A 41 23.00 -3.84 2.68
CA LYS A 41 23.77 -3.12 3.68
C LYS A 41 22.98 -1.95 4.23
N HIS A 42 22.90 -1.83 5.55
CA HIS A 42 22.35 -0.64 6.19
C HIS A 42 23.38 0.50 6.12
N ILE A 43 22.94 1.68 5.69
CA ILE A 43 23.79 2.89 5.54
C ILE A 43 23.52 3.86 6.67
N SER A 44 22.24 4.22 6.89
CA SER A 44 21.86 5.18 7.94
C SER A 44 20.36 5.07 8.27
N TRP A 45 19.99 5.71 9.37
CA TRP A 45 18.62 5.90 9.81
C TRP A 45 18.34 7.40 10.01
N SER A 46 17.11 7.83 9.81
CA SER A 46 16.64 9.20 10.04
C SER A 46 15.27 9.20 10.68
N ASP A 47 15.07 10.06 11.66
CA ASP A 47 13.76 10.34 12.26
C ASP A 47 12.94 11.36 11.45
N GLN A 48 13.42 11.76 10.27
CA GLN A 48 12.79 12.72 9.36
C GLN A 48 12.50 14.08 10.02
N GLY A 49 13.35 14.50 10.94
CA GLY A 49 13.16 15.72 11.72
C GLY A 49 12.14 15.59 12.84
N GLY A 50 12.06 14.41 13.44
CA GLY A 50 11.17 14.06 14.54
C GLY A 50 9.78 13.56 14.11
N ARG A 51 9.55 13.39 12.79
CA ARG A 51 8.29 12.91 12.22
C ARG A 51 8.49 11.51 11.68
N LEU A 52 8.30 10.52 12.55
CA LEU A 52 8.61 9.12 12.30
C LEU A 52 7.64 8.41 11.35
N ASP A 53 6.58 9.08 10.88
CA ASP A 53 5.43 8.54 10.19
C ASP A 53 5.45 8.71 8.67
N GLY A 54 6.64 8.66 8.07
CA GLY A 54 6.81 8.72 6.62
C GLY A 54 6.12 7.55 5.91
N VAL A 55 5.35 7.85 4.85
CA VAL A 55 4.71 6.85 4.00
C VAL A 55 5.36 6.88 2.63
N GLN A 56 4.75 7.50 1.63
CA GLN A 56 5.35 7.52 0.30
C GLN A 56 6.57 8.44 0.25
N ILE A 57 7.63 7.93 -0.39
CA ILE A 57 8.89 8.63 -0.55
C ILE A 57 9.23 8.78 -2.03
N MET A 58 9.57 10.01 -2.43
CA MET A 58 10.05 10.33 -3.77
C MET A 58 11.42 10.98 -3.71
N HIS A 59 12.27 10.61 -4.65
CA HIS A 59 13.60 11.20 -4.83
C HIS A 59 13.64 12.07 -6.08
N ASN A 60 14.15 13.28 -5.95
CA ASN A 60 14.48 14.14 -7.09
C ASN A 60 15.78 14.89 -6.83
N ARG A 61 16.75 14.76 -7.73
CA ARG A 61 18.11 15.28 -7.55
C ARG A 61 18.71 14.74 -6.24
N ASN A 62 19.04 15.59 -5.29
CA ASN A 62 19.58 15.21 -3.98
C ASN A 62 18.56 15.44 -2.84
N HIS A 63 17.26 15.41 -3.14
CA HIS A 63 16.22 15.66 -2.16
C HIS A 63 15.21 14.49 -2.12
N LEU A 64 14.71 14.23 -0.92
CA LEU A 64 13.59 13.33 -0.69
C LEU A 64 12.37 14.14 -0.30
N TYR A 65 11.23 13.79 -0.87
CA TYR A 65 9.91 14.31 -0.50
C TYR A 65 9.16 13.18 0.13
N ILE A 66 8.67 13.36 1.36
CA ILE A 66 8.09 12.29 2.17
C ILE A 66 6.73 12.74 2.67
N GLY A 67 5.69 12.02 2.28
CA GLY A 67 4.34 12.19 2.81
C GLY A 67 4.19 11.52 4.17
N HIS A 68 3.33 12.06 5.05
CA HIS A 68 3.15 11.60 6.43
C HIS A 68 1.76 11.04 6.69
N GLN A 69 1.68 10.02 7.57
CA GLN A 69 0.43 9.33 7.92
C GLN A 69 -0.37 10.08 9.00
N PHE A 70 0.32 10.51 10.07
CA PHE A 70 -0.31 11.08 11.26
C PHE A 70 -0.08 12.58 11.39
N THR A 71 1.03 13.08 10.86
CA THR A 71 1.35 14.52 10.88
C THR A 71 0.86 15.20 9.60
N ASP A 72 0.18 16.35 9.78
CA ASP A 72 -0.39 17.13 8.68
C ASP A 72 0.72 17.81 7.86
N GLY A 73 1.01 17.33 6.65
CA GLY A 73 2.01 17.90 5.77
C GLY A 73 3.03 16.91 5.25
N PHE A 74 4.11 17.40 4.63
CA PHE A 74 5.16 16.57 4.07
C PHE A 74 6.56 17.14 4.37
N SER A 75 7.55 16.26 4.44
CA SER A 75 8.95 16.63 4.68
C SER A 75 9.74 16.71 3.40
N VAL A 76 10.71 17.65 3.37
CA VAL A 76 11.80 17.71 2.40
C VAL A 76 13.10 17.41 3.14
N MET A 77 13.84 16.40 2.67
CA MET A 77 15.14 16.03 3.22
C MET A 77 16.25 16.30 2.21
N ASP A 78 17.37 16.82 2.66
CA ASP A 78 18.61 16.85 1.89
C ASP A 78 19.27 15.46 1.98
N ALA A 79 19.39 14.80 0.86
CA ALA A 79 19.97 13.47 0.70
C ALA A 79 21.29 13.49 -0.08
N SER A 80 22.01 14.62 -0.08
CA SER A 80 23.32 14.77 -0.74
C SER A 80 24.35 13.79 -0.16
N ASP A 81 24.28 13.51 1.15
CA ASP A 81 25.02 12.42 1.80
C ASP A 81 24.02 11.40 2.36
N PRO A 82 23.92 10.21 1.75
CA PRO A 82 23.01 9.18 2.22
C PRO A 82 23.36 8.62 3.60
N ARG A 83 24.57 8.89 4.13
CA ARG A 83 24.97 8.51 5.50
C ARG A 83 24.50 9.50 6.55
N ALA A 84 24.06 10.70 6.14
CA ALA A 84 23.70 11.78 7.04
C ALA A 84 22.58 12.64 6.42
N LEU A 85 21.39 12.06 6.26
CA LEU A 85 20.21 12.79 5.79
C LEU A 85 19.90 13.97 6.72
N LYS A 86 19.57 15.12 6.14
CA LYS A 86 19.27 16.33 6.92
C LYS A 86 17.86 16.82 6.60
N PRO A 87 17.02 17.13 7.60
CA PRO A 87 15.79 17.85 7.36
C PRO A 87 16.08 19.20 6.68
N ALA A 88 15.51 19.45 5.51
CA ALA A 88 15.64 20.72 4.80
C ALA A 88 14.45 21.63 5.12
N LYS A 89 13.24 21.10 5.00
CA LYS A 89 12.02 21.82 5.32
C LYS A 89 10.88 20.87 5.66
N TYR A 90 9.95 21.35 6.45
CA TYR A 90 8.63 20.74 6.62
C TYR A 90 7.56 21.69 6.11
N ILE A 91 6.70 21.20 5.23
CA ILE A 91 5.59 21.94 4.66
C ILE A 91 4.33 21.52 5.39
N LEU A 92 3.83 22.40 6.26
CA LEU A 92 2.56 22.19 6.94
C LEU A 92 1.41 22.46 5.96
N THR A 93 0.44 21.56 5.92
CA THR A 93 -0.81 21.71 5.17
C THR A 93 -1.96 22.11 6.10
N ALA A 94 -3.20 22.07 5.60
CA ALA A 94 -4.36 22.35 6.43
C ALA A 94 -4.50 21.30 7.56
N PRO A 95 -5.01 21.67 8.73
CA PRO A 95 -5.25 20.73 9.82
C PRO A 95 -6.14 19.55 9.39
N ASN A 96 -5.93 18.39 10.01
CA ASN A 96 -6.67 17.14 9.74
C ASN A 96 -6.58 16.67 8.27
N THR A 97 -5.53 17.08 7.55
CA THR A 97 -5.34 16.79 6.14
C THR A 97 -4.18 15.81 5.96
N SER A 98 -4.50 14.61 5.51
CA SER A 98 -3.52 13.60 5.12
C SER A 98 -2.79 14.01 3.85
N THR A 99 -1.47 13.79 3.82
CA THR A 99 -0.59 14.04 2.67
C THR A 99 0.34 12.85 2.41
N HIS A 100 -0.04 11.68 2.88
CA HIS A 100 0.82 10.50 2.91
C HIS A 100 1.22 9.97 1.53
N HIS A 101 0.56 10.41 0.45
CA HIS A 101 0.95 10.08 -0.91
C HIS A 101 1.29 11.30 -1.75
N LEU A 102 2.41 11.21 -2.46
CA LEU A 102 2.94 12.26 -3.32
C LEU A 102 3.73 11.67 -4.50
N GLN A 103 3.88 12.45 -5.57
CA GLN A 103 4.57 11.98 -6.77
C GLN A 103 5.40 13.11 -7.37
N VAL A 104 6.60 12.80 -7.86
CA VAL A 104 7.50 13.77 -8.46
C VAL A 104 7.84 13.39 -9.90
N ALA A 105 7.72 14.36 -10.80
CA ALA A 105 8.23 14.28 -12.17
C ALA A 105 8.44 15.69 -12.75
N ASN A 106 9.39 15.86 -13.64
CA ASN A 106 9.63 17.13 -14.36
C ASN A 106 9.76 18.35 -13.42
N ASP A 107 10.40 18.16 -12.25
CA ASP A 107 10.54 19.20 -11.22
C ASP A 107 9.21 19.76 -10.69
N ILE A 108 8.15 18.99 -10.80
CA ILE A 108 6.85 19.22 -10.17
C ILE A 108 6.62 18.13 -9.14
N LEU A 109 6.09 18.55 -7.98
CA LEU A 109 5.61 17.66 -6.94
C LEU A 109 4.08 17.75 -6.89
N LEU A 110 3.41 16.62 -7.00
CA LEU A 110 1.98 16.46 -6.76
C LEU A 110 1.78 15.85 -5.38
N VAL A 111 0.89 16.42 -4.57
CA VAL A 111 0.56 15.90 -3.25
C VAL A 111 -0.95 15.61 -3.19
N ALA A 112 -1.27 14.37 -2.81
CA ALA A 112 -2.63 13.94 -2.52
C ALA A 112 -3.07 14.52 -1.18
N GLU A 113 -4.22 15.19 -1.14
CA GLU A 113 -4.78 15.74 0.09
C GLU A 113 -6.18 15.20 0.32
N GLY A 114 -6.42 14.75 1.53
CA GLY A 114 -7.72 14.21 1.95
C GLY A 114 -7.87 14.22 3.47
N ALA A 115 -9.02 13.80 3.96
CA ALA A 115 -9.26 13.66 5.39
C ALA A 115 -8.24 12.73 6.03
N ASN A 116 -7.55 13.19 7.07
CA ASN A 116 -6.62 12.37 7.83
C ASN A 116 -7.38 11.48 8.82
N VAL A 117 -8.05 10.45 8.28
CA VAL A 117 -8.92 9.57 9.07
C VAL A 117 -8.16 8.80 10.15
N MET A 118 -6.88 8.51 9.95
CA MET A 118 -6.05 7.81 10.93
C MET A 118 -5.76 8.71 12.13
N ALA A 119 -5.26 9.94 11.91
CA ALA A 119 -4.97 10.89 12.99
C ALA A 119 -6.23 11.42 13.68
N MET A 120 -7.33 11.58 12.97
CA MET A 120 -8.58 12.08 13.52
C MET A 120 -9.29 11.07 14.44
N GLN A 121 -8.89 9.82 14.41
CA GLN A 121 -9.51 8.73 15.18
C GLN A 121 -11.05 8.73 15.01
N THR A 122 -11.47 8.72 13.75
CA THR A 122 -12.90 8.79 13.40
C THR A 122 -13.61 7.45 13.54
N TYR A 123 -12.88 6.41 13.96
CA TYR A 123 -13.37 5.06 14.18
C TYR A 123 -12.84 4.53 15.53
N ASP A 124 -13.58 3.62 16.14
CA ASP A 124 -13.25 3.09 17.46
C ASP A 124 -12.03 2.15 17.42
N ASP A 125 -11.86 1.44 16.31
CA ASP A 125 -10.72 0.55 16.06
C ASP A 125 -10.41 0.43 14.56
N ALA A 126 -9.19 -0.01 14.23
CA ALA A 126 -8.74 -0.16 12.86
C ALA A 126 -9.61 -1.16 12.06
N ARG A 127 -10.15 -2.19 12.72
CA ARG A 127 -11.03 -3.17 12.09
C ARG A 127 -12.31 -2.49 11.57
N SER A 128 -12.91 -1.62 12.36
CA SER A 128 -14.10 -0.85 11.95
C SER A 128 -13.83 -0.04 10.68
N TYR A 129 -12.67 0.59 10.58
CA TYR A 129 -12.24 1.33 9.38
C TYR A 129 -12.07 0.41 8.16
N PHE A 130 -11.43 -0.75 8.33
CA PHE A 130 -11.13 -1.65 7.20
C PHE A 130 -12.32 -2.52 6.76
N GLU A 131 -13.33 -2.70 7.61
CA GLU A 131 -14.50 -3.55 7.31
C GLU A 131 -15.74 -2.75 6.85
N ASN A 132 -15.69 -1.42 6.89
CA ASN A 132 -16.79 -0.56 6.44
C ASN A 132 -16.36 0.31 5.28
N THR A 133 -17.32 0.85 4.52
CA THR A 133 -17.01 1.86 3.51
C THR A 133 -16.52 3.14 4.18
N LEU A 134 -15.71 3.93 3.48
CA LEU A 134 -15.21 5.19 4.02
C LEU A 134 -16.33 6.13 4.44
N ALA A 135 -17.38 6.24 3.61
CA ALA A 135 -18.54 7.09 3.88
C ALA A 135 -19.29 6.71 5.17
N ASP A 136 -19.26 5.42 5.55
CA ASP A 136 -19.94 4.92 6.76
C ASP A 136 -19.00 4.91 7.99
N SER A 137 -17.69 4.94 7.78
CA SER A 137 -16.69 4.87 8.86
C SER A 137 -16.45 6.23 9.52
N ILE A 138 -16.56 7.33 8.77
CA ILE A 138 -16.24 8.65 9.28
C ILE A 138 -17.43 9.23 10.05
N THR A 139 -17.34 9.22 11.37
CA THR A 139 -18.38 9.72 12.26
C THR A 139 -18.13 11.16 12.73
N LYS A 140 -16.88 11.61 12.77
CA LYS A 140 -16.51 12.97 13.19
C LYS A 140 -16.41 13.91 11.98
N LYS A 141 -17.10 15.05 12.08
CA LYS A 141 -16.99 16.11 11.08
C LYS A 141 -16.02 17.19 11.60
N VAL A 142 -14.83 17.19 11.02
CA VAL A 142 -13.80 18.21 11.28
C VAL A 142 -13.38 18.82 9.94
N PRO A 143 -12.96 20.09 9.92
CA PRO A 143 -12.49 20.70 8.68
C PRO A 143 -11.17 20.08 8.24
N PHE A 144 -11.03 19.81 6.96
CA PHE A 144 -9.81 19.33 6.29
C PHE A 144 -9.78 19.87 4.86
N ARG A 145 -8.65 19.78 4.20
CA ARG A 145 -8.51 20.10 2.78
C ARG A 145 -8.54 18.82 1.93
N ALA A 146 -9.29 18.80 0.84
CA ALA A 146 -9.45 17.67 -0.03
C ALA A 146 -9.16 18.06 -1.48
N GLY A 147 -8.19 17.38 -2.14
CA GLY A 147 -7.85 17.66 -3.51
C GLY A 147 -6.44 17.27 -3.90
N LEU A 148 -5.97 17.87 -4.99
CA LEU A 148 -4.63 17.69 -5.52
C LEU A 148 -3.88 19.03 -5.45
N SER A 149 -2.81 19.09 -4.68
CA SER A 149 -1.90 20.23 -4.70
C SER A 149 -0.71 20.01 -5.62
N VAL A 150 -0.33 21.07 -6.31
CA VAL A 150 0.76 21.10 -7.30
C VAL A 150 1.83 22.06 -6.80
N TRP A 151 3.06 21.60 -6.75
CA TRP A 151 4.19 22.34 -6.18
C TRP A 151 5.34 22.45 -7.17
N ASP A 152 5.90 23.65 -7.33
CA ASP A 152 7.15 23.88 -8.04
C ASP A 152 8.33 23.51 -7.11
N ILE A 153 9.17 22.58 -7.57
CA ILE A 153 10.42 22.18 -6.94
C ILE A 153 11.63 22.43 -7.86
N LYS A 154 11.38 23.11 -9.00
CA LYS A 154 12.43 23.49 -9.93
C LYS A 154 13.23 24.68 -9.41
N THR A 155 12.53 25.70 -8.92
CA THR A 155 13.09 26.97 -8.48
C THR A 155 13.96 26.76 -7.23
N ASP A 156 13.43 26.09 -6.23
CA ASP A 156 14.17 25.66 -5.04
C ASP A 156 13.64 24.29 -4.57
N PRO A 157 14.43 23.22 -4.76
CA PRO A 157 14.02 21.90 -4.35
C PRO A 157 13.89 21.72 -2.83
N LYS A 158 14.52 22.60 -2.03
CA LYS A 158 14.43 22.60 -0.56
C LYS A 158 13.19 23.32 -0.04
N ASP A 159 12.64 24.24 -0.84
CA ASP A 159 11.50 25.06 -0.47
C ASP A 159 10.39 24.99 -1.53
N PRO A 160 9.64 23.89 -1.64
CA PRO A 160 8.54 23.73 -2.56
C PRO A 160 7.52 24.88 -2.45
N ARG A 161 7.15 25.44 -3.61
CA ARG A 161 6.15 26.49 -3.70
C ARG A 161 4.87 25.96 -4.33
N GLN A 162 3.76 26.04 -3.62
CA GLN A 162 2.45 25.66 -4.19
C GLN A 162 2.09 26.61 -5.35
N ILE A 163 1.81 26.05 -6.51
CA ILE A 163 1.46 26.78 -7.73
C ILE A 163 0.01 26.55 -8.18
N ALA A 164 -0.61 25.46 -7.72
CA ALA A 164 -2.02 25.19 -7.98
C ALA A 164 -2.62 24.30 -6.90
N PHE A 165 -3.95 24.29 -6.84
CA PHE A 165 -4.75 23.37 -6.05
C PHE A 165 -6.05 23.04 -6.78
N LEU A 166 -6.31 21.76 -7.01
CA LEU A 166 -7.59 21.26 -7.52
C LEU A 166 -8.41 20.76 -6.34
N GLN A 167 -9.43 21.54 -5.94
CA GLN A 167 -10.39 21.11 -4.91
C GLN A 167 -11.20 19.93 -5.42
N MET A 168 -11.38 18.92 -4.59
CA MET A 168 -12.25 17.77 -4.88
C MET A 168 -13.35 17.67 -3.82
N PRO A 169 -14.59 17.31 -4.23
CA PRO A 169 -15.66 17.05 -3.25
C PRO A 169 -15.40 15.69 -2.57
N GLY A 170 -15.96 15.53 -1.35
CA GLY A 170 -15.81 14.29 -0.57
C GLY A 170 -14.60 14.32 0.35
N PHE A 171 -14.05 13.12 0.68
CA PHE A 171 -12.94 13.00 1.62
C PHE A 171 -11.57 13.17 0.98
N GLY A 172 -11.49 13.44 -0.33
CA GLY A 172 -10.26 13.76 -1.05
C GLY A 172 -9.52 12.54 -1.57
N ILE A 173 -8.21 12.73 -1.81
CA ILE A 173 -7.37 11.75 -2.48
C ILE A 173 -6.59 10.96 -1.43
N ASN A 174 -6.61 9.62 -1.57
CA ASN A 174 -5.74 8.73 -0.81
C ASN A 174 -4.41 8.51 -1.54
N ARG A 175 -4.44 8.11 -2.82
CA ARG A 175 -3.23 7.79 -3.59
C ARG A 175 -3.31 8.32 -5.01
N LEU A 176 -2.15 8.54 -5.63
CA LEU A 176 -2.08 9.00 -7.01
C LEU A 176 -0.95 8.29 -7.77
N TRP A 177 -1.10 8.23 -9.09
CA TRP A 177 -0.06 7.85 -10.03
C TRP A 177 0.19 8.96 -11.04
N TRP A 178 1.43 9.39 -11.16
CA TRP A 178 1.86 10.35 -12.18
C TRP A 178 3.37 10.25 -12.43
N THR A 179 3.77 10.22 -13.69
CA THR A 179 5.17 10.10 -14.11
C THR A 179 5.60 11.23 -15.06
N GLY A 180 4.91 12.38 -14.99
CA GLY A 180 5.24 13.58 -15.80
C GLY A 180 4.45 13.70 -17.10
N GLY A 181 3.52 12.78 -17.38
CA GLY A 181 2.60 12.88 -18.52
C GLY A 181 1.46 13.87 -18.28
N ARG A 182 0.59 14.03 -19.30
CA ARG A 182 -0.55 14.95 -19.25
C ARG A 182 -1.53 14.61 -18.14
N TYR A 183 -1.75 13.32 -17.83
CA TYR A 183 -2.78 12.89 -16.91
C TYR A 183 -2.20 12.32 -15.63
N ALA A 184 -2.79 12.70 -14.49
CA ALA A 184 -2.63 12.02 -13.21
C ALA A 184 -3.87 11.18 -12.90
N TYR A 185 -3.64 10.00 -12.29
CA TYR A 185 -4.66 9.04 -11.94
C TYR A 185 -4.75 8.97 -10.42
N VAL A 186 -5.90 9.33 -9.87
CA VAL A 186 -6.08 9.48 -8.42
C VAL A 186 -7.12 8.48 -7.90
N ALA A 187 -6.80 7.85 -6.79
CA ALA A 187 -7.76 7.12 -5.96
C ALA A 187 -8.36 8.13 -4.98
N ALA A 188 -9.59 8.57 -5.25
CA ALA A 188 -10.25 9.66 -4.51
C ALA A 188 -11.66 9.30 -4.12
N HIS A 189 -12.07 9.73 -2.92
CA HIS A 189 -13.48 9.70 -2.52
C HIS A 189 -14.19 10.95 -3.03
N PHE A 190 -15.30 10.74 -3.70
CA PHE A 190 -16.21 11.78 -4.15
C PHE A 190 -17.55 11.66 -3.43
N ASP A 191 -18.20 12.79 -3.15
CA ASP A 191 -19.56 12.79 -2.59
C ASP A 191 -20.50 11.95 -3.44
N GLY A 192 -21.33 11.17 -2.78
CA GLY A 192 -22.27 10.25 -3.41
C GLY A 192 -21.72 8.87 -3.75
N PHE A 193 -20.44 8.60 -3.49
CA PHE A 193 -19.84 7.27 -3.61
C PHE A 193 -19.64 6.61 -2.25
N THR A 194 -19.53 5.28 -2.26
CA THR A 194 -19.28 4.51 -1.03
C THR A 194 -17.87 4.72 -0.49
N ASP A 195 -16.88 4.79 -1.38
CA ASP A 195 -15.46 4.84 -1.05
C ASP A 195 -14.66 5.47 -2.21
N HIS A 196 -13.34 5.34 -2.18
CA HIS A 196 -12.43 5.84 -3.22
C HIS A 196 -12.71 5.17 -4.57
N ILE A 197 -12.74 5.99 -5.62
CA ILE A 197 -12.88 5.59 -7.01
C ILE A 197 -11.75 6.22 -7.85
N LEU A 198 -11.63 5.84 -9.11
CA LEU A 198 -10.70 6.48 -10.03
C LEU A 198 -11.18 7.88 -10.41
N GLY A 199 -10.31 8.87 -10.25
CA GLY A 199 -10.37 10.17 -10.90
C GLY A 199 -9.21 10.33 -11.88
N ILE A 200 -9.45 10.94 -13.05
CA ILE A 200 -8.39 11.29 -14.01
C ILE A 200 -8.31 12.81 -14.07
N VAL A 201 -7.13 13.34 -13.78
CA VAL A 201 -6.84 14.78 -13.72
C VAL A 201 -5.97 15.16 -14.92
N ASP A 202 -6.41 16.15 -15.68
CA ASP A 202 -5.63 16.77 -16.76
C ASP A 202 -4.68 17.81 -16.18
N LEU A 203 -3.40 17.63 -16.44
CA LEU A 203 -2.29 18.50 -16.05
C LEU A 203 -1.67 19.24 -17.26
N GLN A 204 -2.35 19.29 -18.40
CA GLN A 204 -1.84 20.01 -19.57
C GLN A 204 -1.50 21.47 -19.22
N ASN A 205 -2.34 22.11 -18.41
CA ASN A 205 -2.01 23.36 -17.72
C ASN A 205 -1.74 23.06 -16.26
N ILE A 206 -0.48 22.94 -15.88
CA ILE A 206 -0.06 22.56 -14.52
C ILE A 206 -0.50 23.54 -13.44
N THR A 207 -0.78 24.81 -13.80
CA THR A 207 -1.29 25.84 -12.89
C THR A 207 -2.81 25.85 -12.81
N LYS A 208 -3.48 25.07 -13.64
CA LYS A 208 -4.93 24.92 -13.65
C LYS A 208 -5.31 23.45 -13.90
N PRO A 209 -5.04 22.54 -12.95
CA PRO A 209 -5.42 21.14 -13.10
C PRO A 209 -6.95 20.98 -13.15
N GLU A 210 -7.45 20.05 -13.96
CA GLU A 210 -8.90 19.83 -14.13
C GLU A 210 -9.24 18.35 -14.02
N LEU A 211 -10.32 18.02 -13.30
CA LEU A 211 -10.86 16.65 -13.27
C LEU A 211 -11.58 16.35 -14.58
N VAL A 212 -11.09 15.38 -15.34
CA VAL A 212 -11.62 15.02 -16.67
C VAL A 212 -12.72 13.95 -16.57
N SER A 213 -12.49 12.91 -15.78
CA SER A 213 -13.40 11.78 -15.70
C SER A 213 -13.27 11.01 -14.39
N ARG A 214 -14.21 10.08 -14.19
CA ARG A 214 -14.25 9.16 -13.05
C ARG A 214 -14.63 7.77 -13.51
N ALA A 215 -14.11 6.73 -12.85
CA ALA A 215 -14.55 5.36 -13.05
C ALA A 215 -14.59 4.61 -11.72
N TRP A 216 -15.52 3.65 -11.59
CA TRP A 216 -15.78 2.94 -10.35
C TRP A 216 -16.25 1.50 -10.63
N LEU A 217 -16.20 0.65 -9.62
CA LEU A 217 -16.83 -0.66 -9.70
C LEU A 217 -18.36 -0.54 -9.55
N PRO A 218 -19.16 -1.38 -10.23
CA PRO A 218 -20.61 -1.39 -10.09
C PRO A 218 -21.05 -1.47 -8.62
N GLY A 219 -22.06 -0.68 -8.25
CA GLY A 219 -22.60 -0.62 -6.90
C GLY A 219 -21.94 0.42 -5.98
N MET A 220 -20.92 1.13 -6.45
CA MET A 220 -20.26 2.17 -5.64
C MET A 220 -20.92 3.55 -5.72
N ASN A 221 -21.75 3.81 -6.72
CA ASN A 221 -22.42 5.11 -6.91
C ASN A 221 -23.78 5.16 -6.20
N ARG A 222 -23.77 5.59 -4.94
CA ARG A 222 -24.99 5.76 -4.12
C ARG A 222 -25.90 6.87 -4.64
N ALA A 223 -25.34 7.94 -5.18
CA ALA A 223 -26.12 9.06 -5.72
C ALA A 223 -26.95 8.63 -6.93
N ALA A 224 -26.43 7.70 -7.72
CA ALA A 224 -27.19 7.09 -8.84
C ALA A 224 -28.11 5.94 -8.38
N LYS A 225 -28.19 5.67 -7.07
CA LYS A 225 -28.98 4.55 -6.50
C LYS A 225 -28.58 3.17 -7.04
N GLU A 226 -27.32 2.99 -7.38
CA GLU A 226 -26.80 1.67 -7.74
C GLU A 226 -27.01 0.68 -6.57
N PRO A 227 -27.48 -0.55 -6.85
CA PRO A 227 -27.54 -1.60 -5.84
C PRO A 227 -26.14 -1.85 -5.25
N ASN A 228 -26.01 -1.84 -3.94
CA ASN A 228 -24.73 -2.10 -3.29
C ASN A 228 -24.26 -3.54 -3.61
N ALA A 229 -23.15 -3.65 -4.31
CA ALA A 229 -22.53 -4.93 -4.68
C ALA A 229 -21.42 -5.36 -3.70
N THR A 230 -21.06 -4.53 -2.71
CA THR A 230 -20.01 -4.84 -1.73
C THR A 230 -20.53 -5.85 -0.70
N PRO A 231 -19.92 -7.02 -0.55
CA PRO A 231 -20.31 -7.98 0.48
C PRO A 231 -20.15 -7.40 1.88
N ARG A 232 -20.98 -7.84 2.82
CA ARG A 232 -20.90 -7.40 4.21
C ARG A 232 -19.54 -7.72 4.83
N GLY A 233 -18.94 -6.76 5.54
CA GLY A 233 -17.61 -6.89 6.14
C GLY A 233 -16.47 -6.83 5.15
N LYS A 234 -16.73 -6.35 3.91
CA LYS A 234 -15.74 -6.12 2.87
C LYS A 234 -15.75 -4.65 2.46
N ARG A 235 -14.60 -4.18 1.96
CA ARG A 235 -14.40 -2.81 1.53
C ARG A 235 -13.97 -2.77 0.07
N TYR A 236 -14.85 -2.30 -0.82
CA TYR A 236 -14.53 -2.01 -2.21
C TYR A 236 -14.11 -0.55 -2.32
N ALA A 237 -12.82 -0.33 -2.54
CA ALA A 237 -12.23 0.99 -2.65
C ALA A 237 -11.01 0.94 -3.57
N LEU A 238 -10.94 1.81 -4.57
CA LEU A 238 -9.69 1.94 -5.32
C LEU A 238 -8.60 2.41 -4.37
N HIS A 239 -7.52 1.63 -4.27
CA HIS A 239 -6.34 2.06 -3.51
C HIS A 239 -5.30 2.66 -4.43
N HIS A 240 -4.97 1.99 -5.54
CA HIS A 240 -3.98 2.49 -6.48
C HIS A 240 -4.36 2.12 -7.92
N MET A 241 -4.14 3.07 -8.84
CA MET A 241 -4.17 2.85 -10.29
C MET A 241 -2.80 3.15 -10.84
N ILE A 242 -2.07 2.14 -11.32
CA ILE A 242 -0.80 2.32 -12.04
C ILE A 242 -1.04 2.16 -13.53
N VAL A 243 -0.45 3.06 -14.31
CA VAL A 243 -0.66 3.12 -15.75
C VAL A 243 0.59 2.73 -16.52
N ALA A 244 0.43 1.88 -17.52
CA ALA A 244 1.44 1.56 -18.50
C ALA A 244 0.85 1.62 -19.92
N GLY A 245 1.35 2.51 -20.76
CA GLY A 245 0.78 2.77 -22.08
C GLY A 245 -0.68 3.24 -21.99
N SER A 246 -1.58 2.54 -22.68
CA SER A 246 -3.04 2.82 -22.67
C SER A 246 -3.82 1.97 -21.64
N ARG A 247 -3.13 1.27 -20.75
CA ARG A 247 -3.76 0.42 -19.74
C ARG A 247 -3.57 0.97 -18.35
N GLY A 248 -4.69 1.07 -17.62
CA GLY A 248 -4.72 1.35 -16.19
C GLY A 248 -4.99 0.05 -15.42
N TYR A 249 -4.10 -0.26 -14.47
CA TYR A 249 -4.20 -1.43 -13.60
C TYR A 249 -4.64 -0.96 -12.22
N GLY A 250 -5.83 -1.39 -11.79
CA GLY A 250 -6.45 -0.92 -10.56
C GLY A 250 -6.47 -1.98 -9.46
N ALA A 251 -6.07 -1.58 -8.25
CA ALA A 251 -6.18 -2.38 -7.03
C ALA A 251 -7.31 -1.82 -6.15
N TRP A 252 -8.30 -2.65 -5.80
CA TRP A 252 -9.58 -2.21 -5.22
C TRP A 252 -9.83 -2.79 -3.82
N ARG A 253 -8.84 -2.87 -2.97
CA ARG A 253 -8.98 -3.47 -1.64
C ARG A 253 -9.60 -4.87 -1.74
N ASP A 254 -10.70 -5.14 -1.04
CA ASP A 254 -11.42 -6.42 -1.12
C ASP A 254 -12.20 -6.59 -2.45
N GLY A 255 -12.22 -5.57 -3.28
CA GLY A 255 -12.79 -5.60 -4.63
C GLY A 255 -11.87 -6.21 -5.69
N GLY A 256 -10.62 -6.55 -5.33
CA GLY A 256 -9.70 -7.25 -6.23
C GLY A 256 -9.00 -6.34 -7.24
N PHE A 257 -8.79 -6.85 -8.45
CA PHE A 257 -7.95 -6.25 -9.48
C PHE A 257 -8.74 -5.97 -10.77
N THR A 258 -8.45 -4.84 -11.41
CA THR A 258 -9.07 -4.43 -12.67
C THR A 258 -8.06 -4.01 -13.72
N ILE A 259 -8.44 -4.19 -14.99
CA ILE A 259 -7.77 -3.58 -16.15
C ILE A 259 -8.72 -2.61 -16.80
N HIS A 260 -8.25 -1.39 -17.08
CA HIS A 260 -8.99 -0.36 -17.77
C HIS A 260 -8.29 0.04 -19.07
N ASP A 261 -9.07 0.27 -20.13
CA ASP A 261 -8.60 1.04 -21.28
C ASP A 261 -8.73 2.53 -20.95
N ILE A 262 -7.59 3.21 -20.93
CA ILE A 262 -7.48 4.65 -20.66
C ILE A 262 -6.95 5.44 -21.86
N SER A 263 -7.01 4.85 -23.06
CA SER A 263 -6.60 5.54 -24.29
C SER A 263 -7.39 6.83 -24.53
N ASP A 264 -8.64 6.86 -24.08
CA ASP A 264 -9.45 8.08 -23.96
C ASP A 264 -9.64 8.41 -22.47
N ALA A 265 -8.85 9.35 -21.98
CA ALA A 265 -8.90 9.76 -20.56
C ALA A 265 -10.26 10.32 -20.13
N ALA A 266 -11.08 10.84 -21.07
CA ALA A 266 -12.43 11.32 -20.79
C ALA A 266 -13.45 10.18 -20.64
N ARG A 267 -13.14 8.99 -21.16
CA ARG A 267 -14.04 7.83 -21.17
C ARG A 267 -13.29 6.54 -20.85
N PRO A 268 -12.69 6.39 -19.66
CA PRO A 268 -12.04 5.16 -19.26
C PRO A 268 -13.02 3.97 -19.30
N LYS A 269 -12.57 2.82 -19.82
CA LYS A 269 -13.42 1.64 -19.96
C LYS A 269 -12.88 0.51 -19.12
N LEU A 270 -13.71 -0.10 -18.28
CA LEU A 270 -13.39 -1.34 -17.59
C LEU A 270 -13.32 -2.49 -18.62
N LEU A 271 -12.16 -3.13 -18.77
CA LEU A 271 -11.95 -4.27 -19.66
C LEU A 271 -12.14 -5.60 -18.92
N SER A 272 -11.65 -5.69 -17.70
CA SER A 272 -11.78 -6.88 -16.86
C SER A 272 -11.76 -6.53 -15.39
N HIS A 273 -12.38 -7.41 -14.60
CA HIS A 273 -12.40 -7.36 -13.14
C HIS A 273 -12.28 -8.79 -12.62
N ILE A 274 -11.25 -9.07 -11.84
CA ILE A 274 -11.09 -10.33 -11.13
C ILE A 274 -10.99 -10.08 -9.63
N ASN A 275 -11.57 -10.96 -8.84
CA ASN A 275 -11.53 -10.89 -7.40
C ASN A 275 -11.29 -12.28 -6.80
N TRP A 276 -10.32 -12.38 -5.92
CA TRP A 276 -9.98 -13.59 -5.18
C TRP A 276 -10.38 -13.54 -3.69
N THR A 277 -11.17 -12.56 -3.30
CA THR A 277 -11.67 -12.40 -1.94
C THR A 277 -13.17 -12.65 -1.87
N PRO A 278 -13.68 -13.73 -1.22
CA PRO A 278 -12.94 -14.87 -0.67
C PRO A 278 -12.40 -15.80 -1.77
N PRO A 279 -11.56 -16.80 -1.48
CA PRO A 279 -11.19 -17.31 -0.14
C PRO A 279 -9.98 -16.61 0.49
N PHE A 280 -9.27 -15.77 -0.25
CA PHE A 280 -8.09 -15.08 0.27
C PHE A 280 -8.49 -13.83 1.08
N ALA A 281 -7.53 -13.29 1.85
CA ALA A 281 -7.80 -12.21 2.80
C ALA A 281 -8.28 -10.91 2.13
N GLY A 282 -7.77 -10.57 0.94
CA GLY A 282 -8.10 -9.33 0.24
C GLY A 282 -7.10 -8.22 0.48
N GLY A 283 -7.58 -6.98 0.55
CA GLY A 283 -6.67 -5.84 0.76
C GLY A 283 -5.82 -5.51 -0.47
N THR A 284 -6.29 -5.78 -1.68
CA THR A 284 -5.57 -5.50 -2.94
C THR A 284 -5.12 -4.04 -2.98
N HIS A 285 -3.79 -3.81 -3.14
CA HIS A 285 -3.17 -2.54 -2.80
C HIS A 285 -2.34 -1.92 -3.94
N THR A 286 -1.27 -2.58 -4.38
CA THR A 286 -0.33 -2.03 -5.36
C THR A 286 -0.20 -2.93 -6.59
N PRO A 287 -0.69 -2.49 -7.78
CA PRO A 287 -0.59 -3.25 -9.03
C PRO A 287 0.61 -2.75 -9.84
N LEU A 288 1.76 -3.43 -9.77
CA LEU A 288 2.98 -3.08 -10.52
C LEU A 288 2.99 -3.74 -11.90
N PRO A 289 2.80 -3.02 -13.00
CA PRO A 289 2.88 -3.60 -14.34
C PRO A 289 4.33 -3.86 -14.76
N LEU A 290 4.53 -4.97 -15.47
CA LEU A 290 5.76 -5.39 -16.13
C LEU A 290 5.46 -5.57 -17.63
N PRO A 291 5.42 -4.47 -18.41
CA PRO A 291 4.83 -4.47 -19.76
C PRO A 291 5.56 -5.37 -20.74
N GLY A 292 6.90 -5.47 -20.67
CA GLY A 292 7.71 -6.31 -21.54
C GLY A 292 7.43 -7.81 -21.33
N ARG A 293 6.96 -8.18 -20.15
CA ARG A 293 6.60 -9.56 -19.77
C ARG A 293 5.11 -9.85 -19.86
N LYS A 294 4.28 -8.84 -20.07
CA LYS A 294 2.82 -8.97 -20.01
C LYS A 294 2.34 -9.54 -18.67
N LEU A 295 2.96 -9.08 -17.59
CA LEU A 295 2.63 -9.44 -16.22
C LEU A 295 2.27 -8.19 -15.41
N VAL A 296 1.47 -8.41 -14.37
CA VAL A 296 1.26 -7.42 -13.30
C VAL A 296 1.49 -8.12 -11.96
N LEU A 297 2.31 -7.51 -11.11
CA LEU A 297 2.40 -7.95 -9.72
C LEU A 297 1.37 -7.18 -8.91
N VAL A 298 0.53 -7.88 -8.17
CA VAL A 298 -0.54 -7.28 -7.39
C VAL A 298 -0.32 -7.58 -5.92
N ALA A 299 0.25 -6.63 -5.19
CA ALA A 299 0.43 -6.76 -3.76
C ALA A 299 -0.88 -6.50 -3.02
N GLU A 300 -1.16 -7.33 -2.02
CA GLU A 300 -2.17 -7.07 -0.99
C GLU A 300 -1.55 -6.27 0.15
N GLU A 301 -2.36 -5.69 1.00
CA GLU A 301 -1.92 -5.04 2.24
C GLU A 301 -2.49 -5.77 3.45
N SER A 302 -1.61 -6.18 4.35
CA SER A 302 -2.04 -6.69 5.65
C SER A 302 -2.65 -5.56 6.48
N ASN A 303 -3.92 -5.70 6.80
CA ASN A 303 -4.66 -4.76 7.63
C ASN A 303 -5.14 -5.39 8.96
N ALA A 304 -4.43 -6.41 9.44
CA ALA A 304 -4.71 -7.08 10.69
C ALA A 304 -3.40 -7.52 11.35
N GLU A 305 -3.31 -7.28 12.65
CA GLU A 305 -2.18 -7.75 13.44
C GLU A 305 -2.18 -9.28 13.55
N LYS A 306 -0.99 -9.85 13.80
CA LYS A 306 -0.79 -11.26 14.12
C LYS A 306 -1.42 -12.24 13.12
N CYS A 307 -1.54 -11.83 11.86
CA CYS A 307 -2.16 -12.64 10.80
C CYS A 307 -3.61 -13.08 11.11
N GLU A 308 -4.36 -12.34 11.90
CA GLU A 308 -5.73 -12.71 12.32
C GLU A 308 -6.69 -12.89 11.14
N LYS A 309 -6.46 -12.20 10.03
CA LYS A 309 -7.26 -12.35 8.79
C LYS A 309 -6.67 -13.34 7.80
N GLY A 310 -5.63 -14.09 8.19
CA GLY A 310 -4.91 -14.99 7.30
C GLY A 310 -3.70 -14.33 6.64
N MET A 311 -3.18 -14.99 5.61
CA MET A 311 -2.00 -14.52 4.87
C MET A 311 -2.39 -13.62 3.71
N PHE A 312 -1.56 -12.62 3.47
CA PHE A 312 -1.65 -11.68 2.36
C PHE A 312 -0.51 -11.97 1.39
N TYR A 313 -0.77 -11.79 0.09
CA TYR A 313 0.15 -12.22 -0.97
C TYR A 313 0.49 -11.07 -1.92
N THR A 314 1.58 -11.24 -2.66
CA THR A 314 1.82 -10.51 -3.91
C THR A 314 1.61 -11.47 -5.05
N TRP A 315 0.50 -11.31 -5.75
CA TRP A 315 0.09 -12.15 -6.87
C TRP A 315 0.89 -11.82 -8.13
N ILE A 316 1.16 -12.84 -8.95
CA ILE A 316 1.68 -12.71 -10.30
C ILE A 316 0.52 -12.96 -11.25
N VAL A 317 0.11 -11.92 -11.99
CA VAL A 317 -1.04 -11.97 -12.88
C VAL A 317 -0.57 -11.86 -14.34
N ASP A 318 -0.92 -12.85 -15.16
CA ASP A 318 -0.73 -12.84 -16.59
C ASP A 318 -1.81 -11.96 -17.25
N VAL A 319 -1.37 -10.91 -17.95
CA VAL A 319 -2.25 -9.93 -18.62
C VAL A 319 -2.06 -9.92 -20.13
N ARG A 320 -1.65 -11.06 -20.72
CA ARG A 320 -1.57 -11.20 -22.19
C ARG A 320 -2.94 -11.01 -22.86
N ASN A 321 -4.00 -11.32 -22.14
CA ASN A 321 -5.38 -11.06 -22.55
C ASN A 321 -6.04 -10.11 -21.54
N ASP A 322 -6.20 -8.85 -21.90
CA ASP A 322 -6.81 -7.82 -21.04
C ASP A 322 -8.24 -8.17 -20.58
N ALA A 323 -8.98 -8.95 -21.37
CA ALA A 323 -10.35 -9.36 -21.04
C ALA A 323 -10.40 -10.56 -20.07
N ASN A 324 -9.29 -11.28 -19.92
CA ASN A 324 -9.20 -12.46 -19.05
C ASN A 324 -7.81 -12.57 -18.39
N PRO A 325 -7.48 -11.67 -17.46
CA PRO A 325 -6.24 -11.77 -16.68
C PRO A 325 -6.28 -13.01 -15.77
N LEU A 326 -5.13 -13.69 -15.63
CA LEU A 326 -5.03 -14.93 -14.87
C LEU A 326 -3.98 -14.83 -13.77
N PRO A 327 -4.32 -15.02 -12.50
CA PRO A 327 -3.33 -15.25 -11.45
C PRO A 327 -2.60 -16.56 -11.72
N ILE A 328 -1.29 -16.50 -11.93
CA ILE A 328 -0.45 -17.68 -12.28
C ILE A 328 0.50 -18.09 -11.17
N GLY A 329 0.63 -17.28 -10.12
CA GLY A 329 1.51 -17.54 -8.99
C GLY A 329 1.49 -16.39 -7.99
N ALA A 330 2.36 -16.49 -6.99
CA ALA A 330 2.60 -15.44 -6.00
C ALA A 330 4.08 -15.40 -5.62
N LEU A 331 4.56 -14.25 -5.13
CA LEU A 331 5.89 -14.17 -4.53
C LEU A 331 5.97 -15.02 -3.27
N PRO A 332 7.14 -15.60 -2.95
CA PRO A 332 7.34 -16.33 -1.70
C PRO A 332 7.02 -15.45 -0.50
N THR A 333 6.28 -15.98 0.46
CA THR A 333 6.04 -15.32 1.72
C THR A 333 7.28 -15.47 2.61
N PRO A 334 7.84 -14.37 3.18
CA PRO A 334 8.94 -14.47 4.12
C PRO A 334 8.61 -15.39 5.30
N ASN A 335 9.49 -16.31 5.63
CA ASN A 335 9.29 -17.31 6.69
C ASN A 335 10.53 -17.55 7.55
N ASP A 336 11.53 -16.68 7.46
CA ASP A 336 12.76 -16.73 8.22
C ASP A 336 12.54 -16.47 9.73
N ARG A 337 11.34 -15.96 10.10
CA ARG A 337 10.91 -15.69 11.47
C ARG A 337 9.42 -15.93 11.63
N ASN A 338 8.92 -15.94 12.88
CA ASN A 338 7.48 -15.97 13.16
C ASN A 338 6.90 -14.54 13.17
N TYR A 339 6.71 -13.96 12.00
CA TYR A 339 6.21 -12.59 11.86
C TYR A 339 4.75 -12.42 12.32
N CYS A 340 3.97 -13.50 12.41
CA CYS A 340 2.61 -13.46 12.94
C CYS A 340 2.54 -13.36 14.48
N ALA A 341 3.68 -13.37 15.17
CA ALA A 341 3.67 -13.24 16.63
C ALA A 341 3.37 -11.82 17.12
N MET A 342 3.66 -10.78 16.31
CA MET A 342 3.54 -9.38 16.70
C MET A 342 3.38 -8.46 15.48
N GLY A 343 2.47 -7.49 15.56
CA GLY A 343 2.28 -6.45 14.56
C GLY A 343 1.69 -6.96 13.24
N ASN A 344 1.74 -6.13 12.22
CA ASN A 344 1.25 -6.47 10.88
C ASN A 344 2.33 -7.22 10.10
N PHE A 345 1.91 -8.28 9.41
CA PHE A 345 2.76 -9.05 8.52
C PHE A 345 2.07 -9.27 7.17
N GLY A 346 2.78 -8.99 6.11
CA GLY A 346 2.34 -9.15 4.73
C GLY A 346 2.96 -8.09 3.83
N PRO A 347 2.77 -8.20 2.52
CA PRO A 347 3.24 -7.19 1.57
C PRO A 347 2.50 -5.88 1.79
N HIS A 348 3.10 -4.79 1.34
CA HIS A 348 2.47 -3.47 1.30
C HIS A 348 2.75 -2.78 -0.04
N ASN A 349 3.83 -2.00 -0.18
CA ASN A 349 4.19 -1.37 -1.43
C ASN A 349 5.28 -2.15 -2.18
N LEU A 350 5.16 -2.12 -3.50
CA LEU A 350 6.23 -2.50 -4.42
C LEU A 350 6.94 -1.22 -4.87
N HIS A 351 8.27 -1.30 -5.04
CA HIS A 351 8.98 -0.22 -5.70
C HIS A 351 8.43 -0.01 -7.11
N GLU A 352 7.99 1.20 -7.40
CA GLU A 352 7.39 1.57 -8.67
C GLU A 352 8.47 1.77 -9.75
N ASN A 353 8.34 1.09 -10.90
CA ASN A 353 9.22 1.28 -12.06
C ASN A 353 8.96 2.64 -12.71
N ARG A 354 9.63 3.68 -12.24
CA ARG A 354 9.43 5.07 -12.67
C ARG A 354 10.62 5.60 -13.45
N PRO A 355 10.43 6.57 -14.34
CA PRO A 355 11.56 7.28 -14.92
C PRO A 355 12.51 7.85 -13.85
N GLY A 356 13.80 7.58 -13.97
CA GLY A 356 14.82 8.04 -13.02
C GLY A 356 14.99 7.20 -11.75
N SER A 357 14.18 6.16 -11.53
CA SER A 357 14.40 5.16 -10.50
C SER A 357 15.04 3.88 -11.05
N TYR A 358 15.40 2.95 -10.20
CA TYR A 358 15.74 1.58 -10.61
C TYR A 358 14.53 0.97 -11.31
N GLN A 359 14.72 0.43 -12.50
CA GLN A 359 13.67 -0.21 -13.28
C GLN A 359 14.04 -1.64 -13.59
N SER A 360 13.17 -2.57 -13.27
CA SER A 360 13.38 -3.99 -13.56
C SER A 360 12.04 -4.69 -13.75
N GLU A 361 12.03 -5.64 -14.66
CA GLU A 361 10.91 -6.57 -14.84
C GLU A 361 11.21 -7.96 -14.24
N THR A 362 12.35 -8.10 -13.55
CA THR A 362 12.77 -9.37 -12.96
C THR A 362 13.24 -9.27 -11.52
N THR A 363 13.71 -8.09 -11.08
CA THR A 363 14.12 -7.85 -9.71
C THR A 363 13.08 -6.93 -9.06
N ILE A 364 12.38 -7.44 -8.05
CA ILE A 364 11.24 -6.77 -7.41
C ILE A 364 11.58 -6.45 -5.97
N PHE A 365 11.46 -5.18 -5.61
CA PHE A 365 11.60 -4.71 -4.23
C PHE A 365 10.21 -4.52 -3.64
N ALA A 366 9.98 -5.05 -2.44
CA ALA A 366 8.69 -5.00 -1.77
C ALA A 366 8.87 -4.75 -0.27
N THR A 367 8.05 -3.89 0.30
CA THR A 367 7.95 -3.73 1.75
C THR A 367 6.95 -4.74 2.31
N TYR A 368 7.25 -5.27 3.50
CA TYR A 368 6.49 -6.33 4.17
C TYR A 368 6.24 -6.00 5.64
N HIS A 369 5.81 -4.79 5.94
CA HIS A 369 5.54 -4.31 7.30
C HIS A 369 6.66 -4.73 8.29
N ASN A 370 6.34 -5.57 9.31
CA ASN A 370 7.30 -6.02 10.31
C ASN A 370 8.41 -6.95 9.76
N ALA A 371 8.26 -7.47 8.55
CA ALA A 371 9.30 -8.23 7.87
C ALA A 371 10.24 -7.38 7.00
N GLY A 372 10.11 -6.05 7.04
CA GLY A 372 11.05 -5.11 6.43
C GLY A 372 10.97 -5.05 4.90
N LEU A 373 12.12 -4.84 4.26
CA LEU A 373 12.28 -4.83 2.81
C LEU A 373 12.68 -6.22 2.32
N ARG A 374 12.03 -6.69 1.25
CA ARG A 374 12.31 -7.96 0.58
C ARG A 374 12.62 -7.72 -0.89
N VAL A 375 13.52 -8.52 -1.46
CA VAL A 375 13.89 -8.45 -2.88
C VAL A 375 13.71 -9.83 -3.50
N PHE A 376 13.00 -9.88 -4.63
CA PHE A 376 12.66 -11.12 -5.31
C PHE A 376 13.22 -11.13 -6.71
N ASP A 377 13.75 -12.29 -7.14
CA ASP A 377 14.01 -12.62 -8.54
C ASP A 377 12.80 -13.37 -9.11
N ILE A 378 12.20 -12.81 -10.16
CA ILE A 378 11.07 -13.37 -10.88
C ILE A 378 11.41 -13.68 -12.34
N LYS A 379 12.70 -13.89 -12.67
CA LYS A 379 13.10 -14.33 -14.05
C LYS A 379 12.26 -15.51 -14.49
N ASP A 380 12.11 -16.50 -13.63
CA ASP A 380 11.09 -17.55 -13.75
C ASP A 380 9.87 -17.15 -12.92
N GLN A 381 8.79 -16.71 -13.59
CA GLN A 381 7.55 -16.28 -12.92
C GLN A 381 6.80 -17.45 -12.23
N PHE A 382 7.12 -18.69 -12.56
CA PHE A 382 6.53 -19.87 -11.94
C PHE A 382 7.35 -20.39 -10.75
N ALA A 383 8.58 -19.89 -10.59
CA ALA A 383 9.46 -20.23 -9.48
C ALA A 383 10.17 -18.97 -8.93
N PRO A 384 9.45 -17.94 -8.49
CA PRO A 384 10.04 -16.73 -7.93
C PRO A 384 10.85 -17.05 -6.67
N LYS A 385 11.92 -16.28 -6.43
CA LYS A 385 12.84 -16.51 -5.30
C LYS A 385 13.10 -15.22 -4.55
N GLU A 386 13.08 -15.25 -3.21
CA GLU A 386 13.66 -14.20 -2.41
C GLU A 386 15.19 -14.26 -2.54
N ILE A 387 15.81 -13.13 -2.89
CA ILE A 387 17.27 -13.06 -3.15
C ILE A 387 18.00 -12.12 -2.19
N ALA A 388 17.28 -11.22 -1.54
CA ALA A 388 17.83 -10.31 -0.55
C ALA A 388 16.73 -9.80 0.39
N PHE A 389 17.12 -9.39 1.60
CA PHE A 389 16.19 -8.77 2.55
C PHE A 389 16.91 -7.89 3.57
N TRP A 390 16.15 -7.02 4.19
CA TRP A 390 16.58 -6.30 5.39
C TRP A 390 15.39 -6.03 6.31
N VAL A 391 15.51 -6.47 7.57
CA VAL A 391 14.52 -6.28 8.63
C VAL A 391 15.04 -5.21 9.58
N PRO A 392 14.30 -4.10 9.80
CA PRO A 392 14.68 -3.07 10.75
C PRO A 392 14.78 -3.59 12.18
N PRO A 393 15.56 -2.92 13.05
CA PRO A 393 15.51 -3.16 14.48
C PRO A 393 14.16 -2.73 15.06
N ALA A 394 13.87 -3.17 16.28
CA ALA A 394 12.72 -2.68 17.03
C ALA A 394 12.80 -1.15 17.18
N PRO A 395 11.73 -0.41 16.87
CA PRO A 395 11.70 1.02 17.07
C PRO A 395 11.78 1.35 18.57
N SER A 396 12.49 2.41 18.94
CA SER A 396 12.55 2.85 20.34
C SER A 396 11.27 3.53 20.81
N ARG A 397 10.50 4.07 19.86
CA ARG A 397 9.19 4.72 20.07
C ARG A 397 8.36 4.63 18.80
N LEU A 398 7.05 4.75 18.95
CA LEU A 398 6.10 4.88 17.85
C LEU A 398 5.47 6.26 17.87
N ILE A 399 5.06 6.77 16.71
CA ILE A 399 4.23 7.98 16.62
C ILE A 399 2.77 7.64 16.84
N ASP A 400 2.33 6.49 16.34
CA ASP A 400 1.01 5.94 16.63
C ASP A 400 1.02 5.29 18.02
N THR A 401 0.30 5.90 18.94
CA THR A 401 0.21 5.47 20.34
C THR A 401 -1.15 4.85 20.66
N HIS A 402 -1.93 4.45 19.65
CA HIS A 402 -3.20 3.76 19.90
C HIS A 402 -2.98 2.48 20.71
N SER A 403 -3.97 2.17 21.54
CA SER A 403 -3.95 0.94 22.35
C SER A 403 -3.85 -0.29 21.44
N GLY A 404 -2.87 -1.15 21.74
CA GLY A 404 -2.66 -2.42 21.03
C GLY A 404 -1.67 -2.36 19.87
N VAL A 405 -1.15 -1.19 19.48
CA VAL A 405 -0.11 -1.09 18.46
C VAL A 405 1.18 -1.72 18.98
N ALA A 406 1.69 -2.71 18.24
CA ALA A 406 2.90 -3.42 18.61
C ALA A 406 4.14 -2.56 18.39
N LEU A 407 5.12 -2.64 19.32
CA LEU A 407 6.45 -2.02 19.17
C LEU A 407 7.27 -2.84 18.16
N ALA A 408 6.87 -2.80 16.91
CA ALA A 408 7.46 -3.54 15.80
C ALA A 408 7.67 -2.62 14.59
N PRO A 409 8.63 -2.93 13.68
CA PRO A 409 8.77 -2.21 12.42
C PRO A 409 7.49 -2.29 11.59
N GLN A 410 7.25 -1.24 10.83
CA GLN A 410 6.11 -1.10 9.91
C GLN A 410 6.61 -0.54 8.57
N SER A 411 7.56 -1.24 7.93
CA SER A 411 8.12 -0.82 6.64
C SER A 411 7.02 -0.70 5.60
N CYS A 412 6.81 0.51 5.06
CA CYS A 412 5.62 0.78 4.27
C CYS A 412 5.90 1.14 2.81
N ASP A 413 6.94 1.91 2.51
CA ASP A 413 7.28 2.25 1.12
C ASP A 413 8.77 2.20 0.87
N CYS A 414 9.17 2.05 -0.40
CA CYS A 414 10.56 2.09 -0.78
C CYS A 414 10.76 2.80 -2.13
N TYR A 415 11.82 3.58 -2.22
CA TYR A 415 12.33 4.15 -3.46
C TYR A 415 13.73 3.62 -3.71
N VAL A 416 13.96 2.98 -4.86
CA VAL A 416 15.25 2.43 -5.25
C VAL A 416 15.85 3.29 -6.35
N ARG A 417 17.06 3.79 -6.12
CA ARG A 417 17.83 4.54 -7.11
C ARG A 417 18.49 3.60 -8.13
N PRO A 418 18.86 4.09 -9.34
CA PRO A 418 19.55 3.28 -10.35
C PRO A 418 20.88 2.67 -9.88
N ASP A 419 21.54 3.28 -8.89
CA ASP A 419 22.79 2.79 -8.29
C ASP A 419 22.58 1.78 -7.14
N GLY A 420 21.33 1.35 -6.93
CA GLY A 420 20.98 0.38 -5.90
C GLY A 420 20.86 0.96 -4.49
N LEU A 421 20.98 2.28 -4.31
CA LEU A 421 20.66 2.91 -3.04
C LEU A 421 19.14 2.92 -2.85
N ILE A 422 18.69 2.54 -1.63
CA ILE A 422 17.28 2.37 -1.31
C ILE A 422 16.93 3.26 -0.12
N TYR A 423 15.81 3.96 -0.22
CA TYR A 423 15.16 4.64 0.88
C TYR A 423 13.92 3.85 1.26
N VAL A 424 13.79 3.46 2.53
CA VAL A 424 12.65 2.71 3.05
C VAL A 424 12.04 3.51 4.19
N THR A 425 10.77 3.84 4.07
CA THR A 425 10.00 4.50 5.13
C THR A 425 9.35 3.46 6.04
N ASP A 426 9.18 3.86 7.29
CA ASP A 426 8.36 3.17 8.26
C ASP A 426 7.31 4.15 8.77
N TRP A 427 6.03 3.77 8.80
CA TRP A 427 5.00 4.73 9.17
C TRP A 427 4.91 5.02 10.67
N ASN A 428 5.81 4.47 11.44
CA ASN A 428 5.89 4.67 12.89
C ASN A 428 7.29 4.95 13.43
N ALA A 429 8.34 4.59 12.66
CA ALA A 429 9.70 4.47 13.19
C ALA A 429 10.77 5.22 12.36
N GLY A 430 10.37 6.13 11.48
CA GLY A 430 11.27 6.92 10.64
C GLY A 430 11.61 6.28 9.31
N MET A 431 12.86 6.37 8.88
CA MET A 431 13.29 5.80 7.60
C MET A 431 14.71 5.25 7.66
N HIS A 432 14.98 4.30 6.79
CA HIS A 432 16.29 3.71 6.62
C HIS A 432 16.84 3.96 5.22
N VAL A 433 18.15 4.15 5.15
CA VAL A 433 18.91 4.17 3.91
C VAL A 433 19.68 2.87 3.81
N LEU A 434 19.51 2.17 2.72
CA LEU A 434 20.06 0.85 2.48
C LEU A 434 20.81 0.84 1.14
N GLN A 435 21.73 -0.11 0.96
CA GLN A 435 22.39 -0.37 -0.31
C GLN A 435 22.15 -1.82 -0.70
N TYR A 436 21.57 -2.03 -1.88
CA TYR A 436 21.46 -3.35 -2.49
C TYR A 436 22.81 -3.75 -3.10
N GLU A 437 23.30 -4.95 -2.76
CA GLU A 437 24.62 -5.46 -3.17
C GLU A 437 24.55 -6.43 -4.40
N GLY A 438 23.40 -6.45 -5.10
CA GLY A 438 23.26 -7.17 -6.37
C GLY A 438 22.86 -8.63 -6.26
#